data_31d78f31b676d94bd640351266cf73eb
#
_entry.id   31d78f31b676d94bd640351266cf73eb
#
_cell.length_a   1.000
_cell.length_b   1.000
_cell.length_c   1.000
_cell.angle_alpha   90.00
_cell.angle_beta   90.00
_cell.angle_gamma   90.00
#
_symmetry.space_group_name_H-M   'P 1'
#
loop_
_entity.id
_entity.type
_entity.pdbx_description
1 polymer ?
#
loop_
_entity_poly.entity_id
_entity_poly.type
_entity_poly.pdbx_seq_one_letter_code
_entity_poly.pdbx_strand_id
1 'polypeptide(L)'
;MEVLYRSTRGNGSTVTASNAILKGLSEDGGLFVPDQIPVLDVPMEQLAQMSYQEVAYEVMSRFLTDFTEEELKKCIQSAYDKKFDTDVIAPLVKADGAYYLELFHGSTIAFKDMALSILPYLLATAAKKNGVTNDIVILTATSGDTGKAAMAGFADVPGTKIIVFYPKDGVSPIQEKQMVTQKGDNTYVVAIRGNFDDAQTGVKKIFNDTEMKAELNEAGYQFSSANSINIGRLVPQIVYYVYAYANLYKTGQIQQGEEINVVVPTGNFGNILAAYYAKNMGLPIKKLICASNDNKVLFDFFTTGTYDRNREFILTTSPSMDILISSNLERLIYRIAGNDPEKNKVLMEELTKDGAYHITDEMKMQLADFYGNYATEEETAETIRKIYKDCGYVIDTHTSVAATVYKKYTEETGDTTKTVIASTASPYKFTRSVMEAIDEGKYAAMGDFELIDQLSEISGVAVPNAIEEIRNAEVRHNTVADVAEMPVVVKKILGIQ
;
A
#
# COMPACT_ATOMS: atom_id res chain seq x y z
N MET A 1 23.37 5.16 14.91
CA MET A 1 23.13 3.83 15.53
C MET A 1 22.65 2.93 14.42
N GLU A 2 23.15 1.69 14.33
CA GLU A 2 22.70 0.74 13.31
C GLU A 2 21.34 0.17 13.73
N VAL A 3 20.37 0.16 12.80
CA VAL A 3 19.05 -0.47 12.98
C VAL A 3 19.07 -1.83 12.30
N LEU A 4 18.90 -2.87 13.09
CA LEU A 4 18.82 -4.24 12.61
C LEU A 4 17.37 -4.71 12.56
N TYR A 5 17.11 -5.71 11.76
CA TYR A 5 15.76 -6.27 11.55
C TYR A 5 15.69 -7.70 12.04
N ARG A 6 14.57 -8.03 12.67
CA ARG A 6 14.27 -9.39 13.15
C ARG A 6 12.91 -9.85 12.69
N SER A 7 12.69 -11.17 12.74
CA SER A 7 11.39 -11.77 12.46
C SER A 7 10.41 -11.53 13.61
N THR A 8 9.16 -11.28 13.29
CA THR A 8 8.06 -11.24 14.27
C THR A 8 7.75 -12.59 14.91
N ARG A 9 8.21 -13.71 14.34
CA ARG A 9 7.98 -15.09 14.85
C ARG A 9 9.25 -15.72 15.40
N GLY A 10 10.35 -15.09 15.27
CA GLY A 10 11.66 -15.12 15.87
C GLY A 10 12.42 -16.42 15.97
N ASN A 11 13.59 -16.44 15.32
CA ASN A 11 14.68 -17.37 15.62
C ASN A 11 15.87 -16.68 16.32
N GLY A 12 15.67 -15.42 16.79
CA GLY A 12 16.71 -14.63 17.47
C GLY A 12 17.77 -14.00 16.56
N SER A 13 17.83 -14.33 15.27
CA SER A 13 18.78 -13.73 14.34
C SER A 13 18.31 -12.35 13.87
N THR A 14 19.27 -11.46 13.64
CA THR A 14 19.04 -10.14 13.06
C THR A 14 19.72 -10.04 11.70
N VAL A 15 19.17 -9.21 10.83
CA VAL A 15 19.70 -8.90 9.50
C VAL A 15 19.74 -7.39 9.28
N THR A 16 20.56 -6.95 8.34
CA THR A 16 20.58 -5.54 7.90
C THR A 16 19.30 -5.17 7.15
N ALA A 17 19.04 -3.87 6.97
CA ALA A 17 17.88 -3.39 6.22
C ALA A 17 17.90 -3.88 4.77
N SER A 18 19.06 -3.82 4.09
CA SER A 18 19.19 -4.32 2.72
C SER A 18 18.87 -5.81 2.61
N ASN A 19 19.31 -6.61 3.57
CA ASN A 19 19.01 -8.04 3.59
C ASN A 19 17.52 -8.32 3.84
N ALA A 20 16.88 -7.58 4.77
CA ALA A 20 15.45 -7.68 5.04
C ALA A 20 14.60 -7.32 3.82
N ILE A 21 14.98 -6.26 3.07
CA ILE A 21 14.31 -5.85 1.83
C ILE A 21 14.48 -6.94 0.75
N LEU A 22 15.69 -7.45 0.57
CA LEU A 22 15.98 -8.45 -0.44
C LEU A 22 15.24 -9.77 -0.21
N LYS A 23 15.18 -10.23 1.04
CA LYS A 23 14.42 -11.43 1.44
C LYS A 23 12.90 -11.19 1.38
N GLY A 24 12.45 -9.99 1.73
CA GLY A 24 11.02 -9.62 1.78
C GLY A 24 10.24 -10.27 2.93
N LEU A 25 10.54 -11.52 3.26
CA LEU A 25 9.92 -12.33 4.30
C LEU A 25 11.00 -13.16 5.03
N SER A 26 10.84 -13.38 6.33
CA SER A 26 11.74 -14.25 7.09
C SER A 26 11.48 -15.73 6.76
N GLU A 27 12.51 -16.57 6.93
CA GLU A 27 12.46 -18.01 6.64
C GLU A 27 11.47 -18.77 7.53
N ASP A 28 11.17 -18.24 8.72
CA ASP A 28 10.16 -18.77 9.64
C ASP A 28 8.71 -18.31 9.30
N GLY A 29 8.55 -17.56 8.20
CA GLY A 29 7.28 -17.00 7.76
C GLY A 29 6.86 -15.73 8.51
N GLY A 30 7.66 -15.24 9.45
CA GLY A 30 7.45 -13.98 10.16
C GLY A 30 7.83 -12.76 9.31
N LEU A 31 7.33 -11.60 9.70
CA LEU A 31 7.61 -10.34 9.03
C LEU A 31 8.83 -9.65 9.64
N PHE A 32 9.65 -9.01 8.81
CA PHE A 32 10.75 -8.20 9.33
C PHE A 32 10.25 -6.93 10.00
N VAL A 33 10.74 -6.67 11.21
CA VAL A 33 10.54 -5.44 11.97
C VAL A 33 11.88 -4.89 12.43
N PRO A 34 12.04 -3.55 12.52
CA PRO A 34 13.25 -2.98 13.10
C PRO A 34 13.31 -3.33 14.61
N ASP A 35 14.48 -3.61 15.11
CA ASP A 35 14.72 -3.88 16.53
C ASP A 35 14.33 -2.69 17.43
N GLN A 36 14.41 -1.48 16.89
CA GLN A 36 13.89 -0.26 17.49
C GLN A 36 13.32 0.67 16.41
N ILE A 37 12.29 1.44 16.75
CA ILE A 37 11.83 2.54 15.90
C ILE A 37 12.71 3.74 16.20
N PRO A 38 13.43 4.29 15.20
CA PRO A 38 14.33 5.42 15.41
C PRO A 38 13.54 6.71 15.69
N VAL A 39 14.14 7.61 16.45
CA VAL A 39 13.60 8.94 16.71
C VAL A 39 13.87 9.87 15.53
N LEU A 40 12.88 10.69 15.16
CA LEU A 40 13.04 11.78 14.20
C LEU A 40 13.49 13.04 14.94
N ASP A 41 14.79 13.28 14.97
CA ASP A 41 15.45 14.35 15.72
C ASP A 41 15.73 15.64 14.91
N VAL A 42 14.99 15.80 13.79
CA VAL A 42 15.05 17.01 12.94
C VAL A 42 14.04 18.04 13.44
N PRO A 43 14.45 19.31 13.67
CA PRO A 43 13.51 20.35 14.04
C PRO A 43 12.39 20.54 13.04
N MET A 44 11.16 20.78 13.51
CA MET A 44 9.98 20.92 12.64
C MET A 44 10.12 22.10 11.66
N GLU A 45 10.74 23.20 12.09
CA GLU A 45 11.04 24.36 11.25
C GLU A 45 11.92 23.98 10.05
N GLN A 46 12.86 23.05 10.24
CA GLN A 46 13.72 22.56 9.18
C GLN A 46 12.95 21.62 8.24
N LEU A 47 12.19 20.65 8.78
CA LEU A 47 11.34 19.75 8.00
C LEU A 47 10.35 20.52 7.13
N ALA A 48 9.79 21.61 7.64
CA ALA A 48 8.82 22.45 6.94
C ALA A 48 9.39 23.16 5.69
N GLN A 49 10.71 23.27 5.56
CA GLN A 49 11.38 23.86 4.40
C GLN A 49 11.82 22.80 3.38
N MET A 50 11.78 21.53 3.74
CA MET A 50 12.25 20.43 2.90
C MET A 50 11.23 20.07 1.80
N SER A 51 11.77 19.67 0.65
CA SER A 51 11.02 18.94 -0.37
C SER A 51 10.62 17.54 0.12
N TYR A 52 9.70 16.90 -0.61
CA TYR A 52 9.32 15.51 -0.31
C TYR A 52 10.54 14.57 -0.30
N GLN A 53 11.45 14.74 -1.28
CA GLN A 53 12.65 13.93 -1.41
C GLN A 53 13.62 14.13 -0.24
N GLU A 54 13.76 15.35 0.26
CA GLU A 54 14.60 15.63 1.45
C GLU A 54 13.99 15.03 2.71
N VAL A 55 12.68 15.15 2.92
CA VAL A 55 11.98 14.46 4.03
C VAL A 55 12.10 12.95 3.90
N ALA A 56 12.00 12.41 2.68
CA ALA A 56 12.19 10.99 2.43
C ALA A 56 13.58 10.51 2.86
N TYR A 57 14.62 11.28 2.57
CA TYR A 57 15.97 10.95 3.03
C TYR A 57 16.08 10.99 4.58
N GLU A 58 15.55 12.03 5.21
CA GLU A 58 15.58 12.16 6.67
C GLU A 58 14.88 11.00 7.38
N VAL A 59 13.75 10.55 6.87
CA VAL A 59 13.02 9.42 7.44
C VAL A 59 13.69 8.09 7.12
N MET A 60 13.95 7.83 5.85
CA MET A 60 14.39 6.51 5.38
C MET A 60 15.81 6.18 5.81
N SER A 61 16.72 7.16 5.90
CA SER A 61 18.10 6.95 6.36
C SER A 61 18.19 6.45 7.81
N ARG A 62 17.17 6.73 8.63
CA ARG A 62 17.09 6.24 10.02
C ARG A 62 16.69 4.77 10.11
N PHE A 63 15.99 4.25 9.11
CA PHE A 63 15.59 2.84 9.03
C PHE A 63 16.56 2.01 8.20
N LEU A 64 17.08 2.57 7.12
CA LEU A 64 17.91 1.87 6.13
C LEU A 64 19.39 2.21 6.37
N THR A 65 19.88 1.92 7.56
CA THR A 65 21.16 2.39 8.07
C THR A 65 22.40 1.77 7.40
N ASP A 66 22.24 0.69 6.69
CA ASP A 66 23.31 0.06 5.89
C ASP A 66 23.36 0.58 4.44
N PHE A 67 22.40 1.43 4.02
CA PHE A 67 22.50 2.18 2.76
C PHE A 67 23.36 3.42 2.96
N THR A 68 24.25 3.69 2.01
CA THR A 68 25.00 4.96 2.01
C THR A 68 24.08 6.13 1.64
N GLU A 69 24.48 7.35 2.00
CA GLU A 69 23.74 8.56 1.61
C GLU A 69 23.54 8.65 0.09
N GLU A 70 24.58 8.36 -0.70
CA GLU A 70 24.54 8.40 -2.16
C GLU A 70 23.57 7.36 -2.72
N GLU A 71 23.62 6.12 -2.22
CA GLU A 71 22.72 5.04 -2.62
C GLU A 71 21.25 5.41 -2.35
N LEU A 72 20.96 5.88 -1.15
CA LEU A 72 19.59 6.18 -0.74
C LEU A 72 19.04 7.42 -1.47
N LYS A 73 19.82 8.48 -1.61
CA LYS A 73 19.43 9.67 -2.38
C LYS A 73 19.18 9.34 -3.86
N LYS A 74 19.98 8.46 -4.45
CA LYS A 74 19.75 7.97 -5.81
C LYS A 74 18.44 7.20 -5.94
N CYS A 75 18.13 6.31 -5.00
CA CYS A 75 16.85 5.59 -4.98
C CYS A 75 15.66 6.57 -4.88
N ILE A 76 15.74 7.55 -3.98
CA ILE A 76 14.70 8.55 -3.75
C ILE A 76 14.48 9.43 -5.00
N GLN A 77 15.54 9.94 -5.60
CA GLN A 77 15.46 10.77 -6.81
C GLN A 77 14.91 10.01 -8.01
N SER A 78 15.25 8.72 -8.14
CA SER A 78 14.74 7.87 -9.21
C SER A 78 13.27 7.50 -9.03
N ALA A 79 12.78 7.50 -7.81
CA ALA A 79 11.41 7.14 -7.47
C ALA A 79 10.44 8.32 -7.55
N TYR A 80 10.79 9.43 -6.90
CA TYR A 80 9.92 10.60 -6.73
C TYR A 80 10.33 11.72 -7.68
N ASP A 81 10.07 11.51 -8.95
CA ASP A 81 10.42 12.40 -10.05
C ASP A 81 9.15 12.82 -10.84
N LYS A 82 9.33 13.23 -12.09
CA LYS A 82 8.26 13.61 -13.03
C LYS A 82 7.21 12.52 -13.33
N LYS A 83 7.36 11.31 -12.79
CA LYS A 83 6.31 10.28 -12.83
C LYS A 83 5.11 10.66 -11.95
N PHE A 84 5.32 11.55 -10.99
CA PHE A 84 4.25 12.18 -10.23
C PHE A 84 3.78 13.45 -10.96
N ASP A 85 2.49 13.68 -11.03
CA ASP A 85 1.88 14.79 -11.74
C ASP A 85 1.90 16.12 -10.95
N THR A 86 2.53 16.12 -9.77
CA THR A 86 2.77 17.28 -8.92
C THR A 86 4.16 17.25 -8.28
N ASP A 87 4.84 18.39 -8.25
CA ASP A 87 6.15 18.53 -7.61
C ASP A 87 6.08 18.34 -6.07
N VAL A 88 4.90 18.52 -5.49
CA VAL A 88 4.65 18.33 -4.06
C VAL A 88 4.57 16.86 -3.66
N ILE A 89 4.39 15.95 -4.61
CA ILE A 89 4.27 14.49 -4.46
C ILE A 89 3.03 14.05 -3.68
N ALA A 90 2.82 14.58 -2.47
CA ALA A 90 1.71 14.24 -1.56
C ALA A 90 1.06 15.51 -0.99
N PRO A 91 0.25 16.24 -1.79
CA PRO A 91 -0.38 17.47 -1.36
C PRO A 91 -1.48 17.23 -0.31
N LEU A 92 -1.77 18.28 0.47
CA LEU A 92 -2.88 18.34 1.40
C LEU A 92 -3.98 19.25 0.83
N VAL A 93 -5.20 18.74 0.78
CA VAL A 93 -6.40 19.49 0.38
C VAL A 93 -7.33 19.61 1.57
N LYS A 94 -7.75 20.83 1.93
CA LYS A 94 -8.70 21.05 3.01
C LYS A 94 -10.14 20.99 2.47
N ALA A 95 -10.92 20.05 2.94
CA ALA A 95 -12.33 19.89 2.59
C ALA A 95 -13.10 19.26 3.77
N ASP A 96 -14.39 19.54 3.89
CA ASP A 96 -15.33 18.94 4.88
C ASP A 96 -14.74 18.83 6.31
N GLY A 97 -14.05 19.87 6.76
CA GLY A 97 -13.48 19.95 8.12
C GLY A 97 -12.20 19.16 8.37
N ALA A 98 -11.66 18.47 7.38
CA ALA A 98 -10.43 17.69 7.47
C ALA A 98 -9.39 18.09 6.40
N TYR A 99 -8.19 17.49 6.52
CA TYR A 99 -7.10 17.63 5.53
C TYR A 99 -6.93 16.30 4.81
N TYR A 100 -7.22 16.26 3.53
CA TYR A 100 -7.06 15.08 2.69
C TYR A 100 -5.63 15.04 2.16
N LEU A 101 -4.89 14.03 2.56
CA LEU A 101 -3.54 13.76 2.08
C LEU A 101 -3.64 12.95 0.79
N GLU A 102 -3.49 13.61 -0.34
CA GLU A 102 -3.61 12.99 -1.65
C GLU A 102 -2.36 12.18 -1.99
N LEU A 103 -2.48 10.85 -1.95
CA LEU A 103 -1.40 9.89 -2.18
C LEU A 103 -1.46 9.25 -3.57
N PHE A 104 -2.19 9.85 -4.50
CA PHE A 104 -2.55 9.25 -5.78
C PHE A 104 -2.01 10.01 -7.00
N HIS A 105 -0.96 10.80 -6.84
CA HIS A 105 -0.35 11.59 -7.91
C HIS A 105 0.70 10.83 -8.72
N GLY A 106 0.93 9.55 -8.42
CA GLY A 106 1.88 8.70 -9.12
C GLY A 106 1.32 8.04 -10.38
N SER A 107 2.15 7.22 -11.03
CA SER A 107 1.90 6.60 -12.34
C SER A 107 0.65 5.71 -12.42
N THR A 108 0.10 5.26 -11.31
CA THR A 108 -1.10 4.41 -11.29
C THR A 108 -2.25 5.00 -10.50
N ILE A 109 -2.10 6.27 -10.12
CA ILE A 109 -3.12 7.08 -9.44
C ILE A 109 -3.67 6.45 -8.16
N ALA A 110 -2.80 5.76 -7.39
CA ALA A 110 -3.11 5.18 -6.08
C ALA A 110 -1.89 5.25 -5.16
N PHE A 111 -2.11 5.23 -3.83
CA PHE A 111 -1.07 5.34 -2.80
C PHE A 111 0.02 4.27 -2.89
N LYS A 112 -0.25 3.16 -3.55
CA LYS A 112 0.72 2.07 -3.76
C LYS A 112 1.96 2.55 -4.51
N ASP A 113 1.81 3.57 -5.36
CA ASP A 113 2.92 4.22 -6.07
C ASP A 113 3.96 4.82 -5.11
N MET A 114 3.52 5.33 -3.95
CA MET A 114 4.41 5.94 -2.95
C MET A 114 5.51 4.99 -2.47
N ALA A 115 5.24 3.69 -2.44
CA ALA A 115 6.21 2.68 -2.05
C ALA A 115 6.72 1.83 -3.23
N LEU A 116 5.88 1.55 -4.22
CA LEU A 116 6.28 0.73 -5.37
C LEU A 116 7.13 1.48 -6.38
N SER A 117 7.14 2.82 -6.38
CA SER A 117 8.08 3.59 -7.19
C SER A 117 9.53 3.50 -6.69
N ILE A 118 9.74 3.32 -5.39
CA ILE A 118 11.10 3.25 -4.82
C ILE A 118 11.59 1.82 -4.58
N LEU A 119 10.69 0.86 -4.32
CA LEU A 119 11.06 -0.52 -4.00
C LEU A 119 12.02 -1.16 -5.01
N PRO A 120 11.85 -1.01 -6.34
CA PRO A 120 12.76 -1.60 -7.31
C PRO A 120 14.21 -1.12 -7.15
N TYR A 121 14.39 0.16 -6.89
CA TYR A 121 15.72 0.75 -6.68
C TYR A 121 16.35 0.30 -5.36
N LEU A 122 15.53 0.18 -4.30
CA LEU A 122 15.98 -0.38 -3.02
C LEU A 122 16.38 -1.86 -3.18
N LEU A 123 15.59 -2.65 -3.91
CA LEU A 123 15.89 -4.07 -4.18
C LEU A 123 17.18 -4.24 -5.00
N ALA A 124 17.35 -3.48 -6.08
CA ALA A 124 18.54 -3.54 -6.91
C ALA A 124 19.81 -3.14 -6.11
N THR A 125 19.70 -2.09 -5.29
CA THR A 125 20.79 -1.66 -4.41
C THR A 125 21.06 -2.72 -3.33
N ALA A 126 20.03 -3.27 -2.72
CA ALA A 126 20.14 -4.33 -1.71
C ALA A 126 20.80 -5.60 -2.29
N ALA A 127 20.41 -6.01 -3.49
CA ALA A 127 21.02 -7.14 -4.18
C ALA A 127 22.54 -6.93 -4.37
N LYS A 128 22.93 -5.78 -4.89
CA LYS A 128 24.34 -5.41 -5.08
C LYS A 128 25.12 -5.42 -3.75
N LYS A 129 24.55 -4.85 -2.68
CA LYS A 129 25.17 -4.82 -1.34
C LYS A 129 25.38 -6.21 -0.74
N ASN A 130 24.48 -7.14 -1.03
CA ASN A 130 24.54 -8.51 -0.53
C ASN A 130 25.27 -9.47 -1.50
N GLY A 131 25.97 -8.95 -2.51
CA GLY A 131 26.76 -9.75 -3.47
C GLY A 131 25.90 -10.62 -4.40
N VAL A 132 24.62 -10.31 -4.56
CA VAL A 132 23.71 -11.00 -5.48
C VAL A 132 23.95 -10.45 -6.88
N THR A 133 24.32 -11.33 -7.80
CA THR A 133 24.58 -11.01 -9.22
C THR A 133 23.40 -11.37 -10.13
N ASN A 134 22.46 -12.15 -9.63
CA ASN A 134 21.26 -12.57 -10.35
C ASN A 134 20.28 -11.39 -10.52
N ASP A 135 19.60 -11.36 -11.66
CA ASP A 135 18.45 -10.47 -11.86
C ASP A 135 17.30 -10.87 -10.91
N ILE A 136 16.69 -9.87 -10.28
CA ILE A 136 15.56 -10.07 -9.38
C ILE A 136 14.27 -10.23 -10.19
N VAL A 137 13.61 -11.36 -10.03
CA VAL A 137 12.31 -11.63 -10.66
C VAL A 137 11.21 -11.45 -9.63
N ILE A 138 10.34 -10.49 -9.88
CA ILE A 138 9.11 -10.29 -9.12
C ILE A 138 7.99 -11.06 -9.79
N LEU A 139 7.35 -11.92 -9.02
CA LEU A 139 6.20 -12.69 -9.46
C LEU A 139 5.01 -12.31 -8.59
N THR A 140 3.90 -11.91 -9.18
CA THR A 140 2.73 -11.48 -8.43
C THR A 140 1.43 -11.86 -9.11
N ALA A 141 0.42 -12.18 -8.31
CA ALA A 141 -0.97 -12.23 -8.75
C ALA A 141 -1.69 -10.94 -8.32
N THR A 142 -2.58 -10.44 -9.14
CA THR A 142 -3.31 -9.20 -8.87
C THR A 142 -4.77 -9.29 -9.24
N SER A 143 -5.62 -8.61 -8.47
CA SER A 143 -7.00 -8.27 -8.82
C SER A 143 -7.11 -6.89 -9.51
N GLY A 144 -5.98 -6.29 -9.91
CA GLY A 144 -5.90 -5.01 -10.63
C GLY A 144 -4.81 -4.07 -10.13
N ASP A 145 -5.00 -3.41 -8.99
CA ASP A 145 -4.22 -2.25 -8.57
C ASP A 145 -2.76 -2.53 -8.21
N THR A 146 -2.50 -3.56 -7.39
CA THR A 146 -1.15 -3.84 -6.89
C THR A 146 -0.22 -4.29 -8.01
N GLY A 147 -0.70 -5.14 -8.91
CA GLY A 147 0.08 -5.60 -10.04
C GLY A 147 0.42 -4.47 -10.99
N LYS A 148 -0.54 -3.58 -11.29
CA LYS A 148 -0.28 -2.40 -12.13
C LYS A 148 0.74 -1.46 -11.49
N ALA A 149 0.61 -1.15 -10.22
CA ALA A 149 1.56 -0.28 -9.51
C ALA A 149 2.97 -0.90 -9.44
N ALA A 150 3.06 -2.22 -9.22
CA ALA A 150 4.33 -2.93 -9.26
C ALA A 150 4.96 -2.87 -10.66
N MET A 151 4.20 -3.15 -11.72
CA MET A 151 4.71 -3.06 -13.09
C MET A 151 5.23 -1.66 -13.43
N ALA A 152 4.46 -0.63 -13.11
CA ALA A 152 4.87 0.76 -13.36
C ALA A 152 6.15 1.13 -12.60
N GLY A 153 6.28 0.67 -11.35
CA GLY A 153 7.47 0.91 -10.53
C GLY A 153 8.71 0.15 -11.04
N PHE A 154 8.55 -1.09 -11.48
CA PHE A 154 9.66 -1.94 -11.97
C PHE A 154 9.99 -1.73 -13.43
N ALA A 155 9.17 -1.00 -14.21
CA ALA A 155 9.40 -0.78 -15.63
C ALA A 155 10.79 -0.21 -15.90
N ASP A 156 11.57 -0.91 -16.72
CA ASP A 156 12.93 -0.55 -17.17
C ASP A 156 13.95 -0.33 -16.03
N VAL A 157 13.70 -0.83 -14.83
CA VAL A 157 14.67 -0.82 -13.74
C VAL A 157 15.69 -1.94 -13.95
N PRO A 158 16.99 -1.60 -14.15
CA PRO A 158 18.03 -2.58 -14.44
C PRO A 158 18.18 -3.64 -13.35
N GLY A 159 18.43 -4.90 -13.74
CA GLY A 159 18.60 -6.02 -12.81
C GLY A 159 17.28 -6.52 -12.23
N THR A 160 16.14 -6.12 -12.81
CA THR A 160 14.81 -6.58 -12.37
C THR A 160 13.96 -7.06 -13.54
N LYS A 161 13.08 -8.02 -13.28
CA LYS A 161 11.97 -8.44 -14.15
C LYS A 161 10.70 -8.59 -13.33
N ILE A 162 9.56 -8.28 -13.92
CA ILE A 162 8.27 -8.45 -13.26
C ILE A 162 7.30 -9.21 -14.13
N ILE A 163 6.69 -10.25 -13.57
CA ILE A 163 5.66 -11.06 -14.20
C ILE A 163 4.39 -10.98 -13.35
N VAL A 164 3.32 -10.49 -13.96
CA VAL A 164 2.03 -10.28 -13.31
C VAL A 164 0.99 -11.22 -13.89
N PHE A 165 0.34 -11.98 -13.04
CA PHE A 165 -0.80 -12.81 -13.37
C PHE A 165 -2.10 -12.16 -12.89
N TYR A 166 -3.12 -12.14 -13.75
CA TYR A 166 -4.44 -11.62 -13.40
C TYR A 166 -5.55 -12.53 -13.95
N PRO A 167 -6.72 -12.61 -13.29
CA PRO A 167 -7.87 -13.35 -13.79
C PRO A 167 -8.44 -12.65 -15.03
N LYS A 168 -8.55 -13.37 -16.15
CA LYS A 168 -8.92 -12.81 -17.47
C LYS A 168 -10.21 -12.00 -17.47
N ASP A 169 -11.21 -12.44 -16.70
CA ASP A 169 -12.52 -11.78 -16.62
C ASP A 169 -12.81 -11.24 -15.20
N GLY A 170 -11.77 -11.08 -14.39
CA GLY A 170 -11.87 -10.70 -12.96
C GLY A 170 -11.36 -9.31 -12.60
N VAL A 171 -11.14 -8.43 -13.60
CA VAL A 171 -10.70 -7.05 -13.41
C VAL A 171 -11.55 -6.09 -14.25
N SER A 172 -11.62 -4.82 -13.87
CA SER A 172 -12.37 -3.83 -14.67
C SER A 172 -11.69 -3.59 -16.03
N PRO A 173 -12.43 -3.16 -17.07
CA PRO A 173 -11.85 -2.85 -18.38
C PRO A 173 -10.71 -1.82 -18.32
N ILE A 174 -10.80 -0.82 -17.44
CA ILE A 174 -9.74 0.17 -17.25
C ILE A 174 -8.50 -0.48 -16.61
N GLN A 175 -8.68 -1.31 -15.58
CA GLN A 175 -7.57 -2.01 -14.94
C GLN A 175 -6.90 -2.99 -15.89
N GLU A 176 -7.67 -3.75 -16.67
CA GLU A 176 -7.12 -4.63 -17.69
C GLU A 176 -6.32 -3.84 -18.72
N LYS A 177 -6.89 -2.76 -19.25
CA LYS A 177 -6.20 -1.93 -20.24
C LYS A 177 -4.92 -1.32 -19.67
N GLN A 178 -4.91 -0.87 -18.43
CA GLN A 178 -3.70 -0.41 -17.75
C GLN A 178 -2.61 -1.47 -17.70
N MET A 179 -2.96 -2.74 -17.51
CA MET A 179 -1.99 -3.83 -17.44
C MET A 179 -1.50 -4.24 -18.83
N VAL A 180 -2.42 -4.53 -19.76
CA VAL A 180 -2.05 -5.08 -21.08
C VAL A 180 -1.33 -4.07 -21.99
N THR A 181 -1.40 -2.77 -21.67
CA THR A 181 -0.69 -1.70 -22.39
C THR A 181 0.59 -1.24 -21.69
N GLN A 182 0.95 -1.84 -20.53
CA GLN A 182 2.14 -1.44 -19.77
C GLN A 182 3.40 -1.52 -20.63
N LYS A 183 4.16 -0.42 -20.63
CA LYS A 183 5.48 -0.32 -21.26
C LYS A 183 6.57 -0.86 -20.32
N GLY A 184 7.73 -1.15 -20.89
CA GLY A 184 8.91 -1.64 -20.20
C GLY A 184 9.36 -2.99 -20.75
N ASP A 185 10.65 -3.11 -21.07
CA ASP A 185 11.21 -4.31 -21.69
C ASP A 185 11.36 -5.48 -20.68
N ASN A 186 11.25 -5.18 -19.39
CA ASN A 186 11.34 -6.13 -18.28
C ASN A 186 9.98 -6.43 -17.63
N THR A 187 8.86 -5.98 -18.24
CA THR A 187 7.50 -6.17 -17.69
C THR A 187 6.72 -7.20 -18.53
N TYR A 188 6.03 -8.12 -17.85
CA TYR A 188 5.27 -9.19 -18.48
C TYR A 188 3.92 -9.35 -17.78
N VAL A 189 2.85 -9.50 -18.57
CA VAL A 189 1.49 -9.68 -18.08
C VAL A 189 0.87 -10.91 -18.69
N VAL A 190 0.27 -11.74 -17.86
CA VAL A 190 -0.35 -13.01 -18.27
C VAL A 190 -1.76 -13.08 -17.69
N ALA A 191 -2.74 -13.18 -18.56
CA ALA A 191 -4.12 -13.45 -18.17
C ALA A 191 -4.27 -14.94 -17.82
N ILE A 192 -4.96 -15.26 -16.74
CA ILE A 192 -5.21 -16.63 -16.29
C ILE A 192 -6.69 -16.99 -16.47
N ARG A 193 -6.95 -18.16 -17.07
CA ARG A 193 -8.29 -18.76 -17.07
C ARG A 193 -8.56 -19.35 -15.68
N GLY A 194 -9.14 -18.54 -14.80
CA GLY A 194 -9.41 -18.83 -13.41
C GLY A 194 -9.75 -17.54 -12.65
N ASN A 195 -9.93 -17.65 -11.36
CA ASN A 195 -10.18 -16.52 -10.50
C ASN A 195 -8.87 -15.99 -9.86
N PHE A 196 -9.00 -14.95 -9.01
CA PHE A 196 -7.84 -14.35 -8.34
C PHE A 196 -7.14 -15.32 -7.37
N ASP A 197 -7.91 -16.16 -6.67
CA ASP A 197 -7.35 -17.15 -5.73
C ASP A 197 -6.56 -18.24 -6.47
N ASP A 198 -7.01 -18.62 -7.66
CA ASP A 198 -6.29 -19.54 -8.54
C ASP A 198 -4.94 -18.96 -8.96
N ALA A 199 -4.92 -17.70 -9.41
CA ALA A 199 -3.70 -17.01 -9.78
C ALA A 199 -2.73 -16.88 -8.58
N GLN A 200 -3.25 -16.50 -7.40
CA GLN A 200 -2.46 -16.37 -6.19
C GLN A 200 -1.89 -17.73 -5.72
N THR A 201 -2.69 -18.78 -5.80
CA THR A 201 -2.26 -20.13 -5.46
C THR A 201 -1.16 -20.61 -6.42
N GLY A 202 -1.30 -20.34 -7.71
CA GLY A 202 -0.29 -20.64 -8.72
C GLY A 202 1.04 -19.95 -8.44
N VAL A 203 1.01 -18.64 -8.14
CA VAL A 203 2.20 -17.87 -7.73
C VAL A 203 2.86 -18.46 -6.48
N LYS A 204 2.09 -18.80 -5.45
CA LYS A 204 2.61 -19.42 -4.22
C LYS A 204 3.27 -20.78 -4.48
N LYS A 205 2.69 -21.60 -5.37
CA LYS A 205 3.28 -22.89 -5.76
C LYS A 205 4.65 -22.68 -6.42
N ILE A 206 4.75 -21.74 -7.36
CA ILE A 206 6.01 -21.40 -8.03
C ILE A 206 7.05 -20.92 -7.00
N PHE A 207 6.67 -20.03 -6.09
CA PHE A 207 7.57 -19.56 -5.03
C PHE A 207 8.07 -20.66 -4.09
N ASN A 208 7.33 -21.74 -3.92
CA ASN A 208 7.69 -22.85 -3.04
C ASN A 208 8.38 -24.01 -3.78
N ASP A 209 8.46 -23.95 -5.11
CA ASP A 209 9.10 -24.96 -5.93
C ASP A 209 10.62 -24.81 -5.87
N THR A 210 11.27 -25.76 -5.18
CA THR A 210 12.72 -25.77 -4.96
C THR A 210 13.51 -26.10 -6.23
N GLU A 211 12.95 -26.95 -7.10
CA GLU A 211 13.56 -27.31 -8.39
C GLU A 211 13.58 -26.11 -9.31
N MET A 212 12.43 -25.43 -9.46
CA MET A 212 12.34 -24.22 -10.26
C MET A 212 13.25 -23.09 -9.74
N LYS A 213 13.38 -22.93 -8.42
CA LYS A 213 14.33 -21.98 -7.83
C LYS A 213 15.78 -22.29 -8.21
N ALA A 214 16.17 -23.57 -8.20
CA ALA A 214 17.51 -23.98 -8.59
C ALA A 214 17.78 -23.66 -10.08
N GLU A 215 16.86 -24.02 -10.98
CA GLU A 215 16.95 -23.73 -12.40
C GLU A 215 17.05 -22.20 -12.69
N LEU A 216 16.25 -21.40 -11.97
CA LEU A 216 16.32 -19.93 -12.08
C LEU A 216 17.70 -19.42 -11.65
N ASN A 217 18.22 -19.90 -10.53
CA ASN A 217 19.55 -19.50 -10.05
C ASN A 217 20.66 -19.84 -11.05
N GLU A 218 20.62 -21.02 -11.64
CA GLU A 218 21.57 -21.43 -12.69
C GLU A 218 21.48 -20.53 -13.94
N ALA A 219 20.26 -20.06 -14.25
CA ALA A 219 20.01 -19.13 -15.36
C ALA A 219 20.28 -17.66 -15.03
N GLY A 220 20.75 -17.34 -13.81
CA GLY A 220 21.08 -15.98 -13.39
C GLY A 220 19.87 -15.18 -12.89
N TYR A 221 18.83 -15.83 -12.41
CA TYR A 221 17.64 -15.20 -11.85
C TYR A 221 17.40 -15.59 -10.38
N GLN A 222 16.74 -14.71 -9.64
CA GLN A 222 16.33 -14.96 -8.26
C GLN A 222 14.95 -14.37 -8.00
N PHE A 223 14.05 -15.14 -7.41
CA PHE A 223 12.76 -14.61 -6.97
C PHE A 223 12.89 -13.64 -5.79
N SER A 224 12.10 -12.59 -5.81
CA SER A 224 11.84 -11.73 -4.65
C SER A 224 10.37 -11.28 -4.63
N SER A 225 9.96 -10.65 -3.55
CA SER A 225 8.57 -10.25 -3.32
C SER A 225 8.41 -8.74 -3.25
N ALA A 226 7.48 -8.21 -4.04
CA ALA A 226 7.00 -6.83 -3.96
C ALA A 226 5.70 -6.69 -3.14
N ASN A 227 5.32 -7.69 -2.36
CA ASN A 227 4.12 -7.68 -1.53
C ASN A 227 4.17 -6.61 -0.44
N SER A 228 3.01 -6.22 0.09
CA SER A 228 2.89 -5.19 1.13
C SER A 228 3.61 -5.52 2.44
N ILE A 229 3.93 -6.80 2.66
CA ILE A 229 4.69 -7.28 3.82
C ILE A 229 6.20 -7.00 3.75
N ASN A 230 6.75 -6.71 2.56
CA ASN A 230 8.15 -6.33 2.44
C ASN A 230 8.39 -5.00 3.19
N ILE A 231 9.41 -4.97 4.06
CA ILE A 231 9.74 -3.77 4.84
C ILE A 231 10.12 -2.58 3.94
N GLY A 232 10.66 -2.84 2.74
CA GLY A 232 10.93 -1.84 1.71
C GLY A 232 9.68 -1.17 1.14
N ARG A 233 8.49 -1.72 1.43
CA ARG A 233 7.20 -1.07 1.15
C ARG A 233 6.62 -0.32 2.33
N LEU A 234 6.96 -0.71 3.55
CA LEU A 234 6.46 -0.04 4.77
C LEU A 234 7.20 1.27 5.03
N VAL A 235 8.53 1.24 5.01
CA VAL A 235 9.37 2.39 5.38
C VAL A 235 9.09 3.64 4.52
N PRO A 236 8.94 3.57 3.19
CA PRO A 236 8.62 4.75 2.37
C PRO A 236 7.26 5.39 2.72
N GLN A 237 6.34 4.64 3.30
CA GLN A 237 5.02 5.16 3.67
C GLN A 237 5.06 6.02 4.94
N ILE A 238 6.07 5.91 5.77
CA ILE A 238 6.26 6.79 6.94
C ILE A 238 6.50 8.23 6.49
N VAL A 239 7.16 8.41 5.36
CA VAL A 239 7.59 9.70 4.81
C VAL A 239 6.42 10.66 4.63
N TYR A 240 5.34 10.23 4.02
CA TYR A 240 4.24 11.13 3.68
C TYR A 240 3.45 11.61 4.92
N TYR A 241 3.49 10.89 6.03
CA TYR A 241 2.90 11.38 7.30
C TYR A 241 3.77 12.46 7.94
N VAL A 242 5.09 12.28 7.95
CA VAL A 242 6.02 13.30 8.40
C VAL A 242 5.91 14.56 7.51
N TYR A 243 5.88 14.37 6.21
CA TYR A 243 5.72 15.45 5.23
C TYR A 243 4.39 16.20 5.39
N ALA A 244 3.28 15.47 5.60
CA ALA A 244 1.96 16.07 5.85
C ALA A 244 1.96 16.93 7.11
N TYR A 245 2.52 16.44 8.21
CA TYR A 245 2.63 17.19 9.46
C TYR A 245 3.47 18.46 9.28
N ALA A 246 4.62 18.34 8.62
CA ALA A 246 5.51 19.48 8.32
C ALA A 246 4.79 20.54 7.45
N ASN A 247 3.98 20.13 6.49
CA ASN A 247 3.19 21.05 5.65
C ASN A 247 2.05 21.72 6.41
N LEU A 248 1.37 21.02 7.33
CA LEU A 248 0.38 21.65 8.20
C LEU A 248 1.03 22.73 9.08
N TYR A 249 2.22 22.47 9.63
CA TYR A 249 2.98 23.44 10.37
C TYR A 249 3.42 24.61 9.48
N LYS A 250 4.02 24.35 8.32
CA LYS A 250 4.48 25.35 7.34
C LYS A 250 3.36 26.33 6.94
N THR A 251 2.15 25.81 6.76
CA THR A 251 0.99 26.61 6.33
C THR A 251 0.23 27.25 7.51
N GLY A 252 0.74 27.12 8.73
CA GLY A 252 0.14 27.71 9.94
C GLY A 252 -1.19 27.06 10.36
N GLN A 253 -1.46 25.84 9.87
CA GLN A 253 -2.67 25.11 10.25
C GLN A 253 -2.54 24.49 11.64
N ILE A 254 -1.33 24.16 12.08
CA ILE A 254 -0.99 23.68 13.42
C ILE A 254 0.18 24.47 13.99
N GLN A 255 0.27 24.46 15.32
CA GLN A 255 1.46 24.94 16.05
C GLN A 255 2.46 23.78 16.24
N GLN A 256 3.71 24.13 16.60
CA GLN A 256 4.72 23.13 16.94
C GLN A 256 4.25 22.26 18.11
N GLY A 257 4.31 20.94 17.91
CA GLY A 257 3.89 19.97 18.92
C GLY A 257 2.37 19.82 19.08
N GLU A 258 1.56 20.53 18.28
CA GLU A 258 0.11 20.34 18.27
C GLU A 258 -0.25 18.95 17.71
N GLU A 259 -1.04 18.20 18.45
CA GLU A 259 -1.44 16.86 18.03
C GLU A 259 -2.42 16.90 16.85
N ILE A 260 -2.33 15.88 16.02
CA ILE A 260 -3.28 15.61 14.93
C ILE A 260 -3.86 14.20 15.05
N ASN A 261 -5.04 13.98 14.50
CA ASN A 261 -5.54 12.64 14.21
C ASN A 261 -5.18 12.22 12.78
N VAL A 262 -5.03 10.93 12.57
CA VAL A 262 -4.82 10.36 11.24
C VAL A 262 -5.85 9.28 10.98
N VAL A 263 -6.61 9.40 9.88
CA VAL A 263 -7.61 8.42 9.44
C VAL A 263 -7.10 7.71 8.19
N VAL A 264 -7.15 6.39 8.19
CA VAL A 264 -6.63 5.58 7.10
C VAL A 264 -7.65 4.55 6.65
N PRO A 265 -8.06 4.57 5.36
CA PRO A 265 -8.82 3.46 4.80
C PRO A 265 -7.91 2.24 4.75
N THR A 266 -8.28 1.18 5.50
CA THR A 266 -7.35 0.14 5.87
C THR A 266 -7.76 -1.23 5.34
N GLY A 267 -6.87 -1.86 4.58
CA GLY A 267 -6.91 -3.26 4.20
C GLY A 267 -5.77 -4.04 4.86
N ASN A 268 -4.62 -4.17 4.19
CA ASN A 268 -3.45 -4.94 4.65
C ASN A 268 -2.63 -4.27 5.78
N PHE A 269 -3.15 -3.23 6.40
CA PHE A 269 -2.57 -2.52 7.56
C PHE A 269 -1.24 -1.80 7.33
N GLY A 270 -0.65 -1.86 6.15
CA GLY A 270 0.66 -1.24 5.88
C GLY A 270 0.65 0.28 6.05
N ASN A 271 -0.35 0.95 5.50
CA ASN A 271 -0.48 2.40 5.52
C ASN A 271 -0.66 2.94 6.96
N ILE A 272 -1.62 2.43 7.72
CA ILE A 272 -1.85 2.88 9.11
C ILE A 272 -0.69 2.49 10.04
N LEU A 273 -0.03 1.36 9.78
CA LEU A 273 1.18 0.97 10.52
C LEU A 273 2.33 1.96 10.27
N ALA A 274 2.44 2.51 9.06
CA ALA A 274 3.41 3.57 8.77
C ALA A 274 3.12 4.85 9.58
N ALA A 275 1.84 5.23 9.74
CA ALA A 275 1.43 6.32 10.64
C ALA A 275 1.77 6.00 12.11
N TYR A 276 1.57 4.76 12.54
CA TYR A 276 1.97 4.30 13.87
C TYR A 276 3.50 4.39 14.07
N TYR A 277 4.28 4.05 13.05
CA TYR A 277 5.74 4.23 13.12
C TYR A 277 6.12 5.71 13.19
N ALA A 278 5.48 6.58 12.39
CA ALA A 278 5.70 8.03 12.47
C ALA A 278 5.40 8.59 13.87
N LYS A 279 4.29 8.15 14.50
CA LYS A 279 3.98 8.49 15.90
C LYS A 279 5.11 8.07 16.85
N ASN A 280 5.59 6.83 16.71
CA ASN A 280 6.67 6.30 17.56
C ASN A 280 8.05 6.94 17.27
N MET A 281 8.23 7.57 16.10
CA MET A 281 9.40 8.42 15.80
C MET A 281 9.33 9.78 16.50
N GLY A 282 8.20 10.13 17.13
CA GLY A 282 7.99 11.39 17.85
C GLY A 282 7.05 12.37 17.15
N LEU A 283 6.40 11.97 16.04
CA LEU A 283 5.38 12.81 15.39
C LEU A 283 4.15 12.94 16.30
N PRO A 284 3.64 14.17 16.58
CA PRO A 284 2.50 14.36 17.47
C PRO A 284 1.19 13.87 16.85
N ILE A 285 0.95 12.58 16.90
CA ILE A 285 -0.29 11.94 16.47
C ILE A 285 -1.07 11.51 17.72
N LYS A 286 -2.28 12.03 17.90
CA LYS A 286 -3.17 11.69 19.02
C LYS A 286 -3.84 10.35 18.79
N LYS A 287 -4.57 10.19 17.69
CA LYS A 287 -5.29 8.98 17.31
C LYS A 287 -4.96 8.50 15.92
N LEU A 288 -4.91 7.19 15.79
CA LEU A 288 -4.84 6.44 14.55
C LEU A 288 -6.20 5.79 14.31
N ILE A 289 -6.95 6.31 13.35
CA ILE A 289 -8.32 5.91 13.10
C ILE A 289 -8.33 4.93 11.93
N CYS A 290 -8.59 3.67 12.24
CA CYS A 290 -8.64 2.57 11.29
C CYS A 290 -10.04 2.46 10.69
N ALA A 291 -10.19 2.82 9.43
CA ALA A 291 -11.44 2.75 8.71
C ALA A 291 -11.55 1.44 7.92
N SER A 292 -12.63 0.69 8.15
CA SER A 292 -12.98 -0.54 7.42
C SER A 292 -14.19 -0.29 6.51
N ASN A 293 -14.31 -1.08 5.43
CA ASN A 293 -15.56 -1.22 4.69
C ASN A 293 -16.42 -2.34 5.30
N ASP A 294 -17.37 -2.87 4.56
CA ASP A 294 -18.24 -3.97 5.05
C ASP A 294 -17.45 -5.23 5.44
N ASN A 295 -16.23 -5.43 4.93
CA ASN A 295 -15.28 -6.43 5.44
C ASN A 295 -14.61 -5.91 6.72
N LYS A 296 -15.37 -5.80 7.79
CA LYS A 296 -15.02 -5.09 9.01
C LYS A 296 -14.22 -5.89 10.06
N VAL A 297 -13.36 -6.79 9.61
CA VAL A 297 -12.54 -7.63 10.50
C VAL A 297 -11.67 -6.81 11.46
N LEU A 298 -11.12 -5.70 10.98
CA LEU A 298 -10.29 -4.81 11.81
C LEU A 298 -11.12 -4.02 12.82
N PHE A 299 -12.30 -3.53 12.44
CA PHE A 299 -13.23 -2.90 13.36
C PHE A 299 -13.59 -3.84 14.52
N ASP A 300 -13.98 -5.07 14.21
CA ASP A 300 -14.32 -6.08 15.23
C ASP A 300 -13.09 -6.38 16.11
N PHE A 301 -11.89 -6.48 15.55
CA PHE A 301 -10.66 -6.69 16.30
C PHE A 301 -10.37 -5.54 17.29
N PHE A 302 -10.41 -4.28 16.83
CA PHE A 302 -10.16 -3.14 17.72
C PHE A 302 -11.23 -3.00 18.82
N THR A 303 -12.46 -3.42 18.55
CA THR A 303 -13.55 -3.38 19.52
C THR A 303 -13.44 -4.50 20.55
N THR A 304 -13.22 -5.72 20.09
CA THR A 304 -13.32 -6.93 20.94
C THR A 304 -12.00 -7.48 21.44
N GLY A 305 -10.90 -7.23 20.73
CA GLY A 305 -9.61 -7.89 20.92
C GLY A 305 -9.53 -9.27 20.25
N THR A 306 -10.56 -9.65 19.48
CA THR A 306 -10.61 -10.91 18.74
C THR A 306 -10.47 -10.64 17.25
N TYR A 307 -9.49 -11.25 16.61
CA TYR A 307 -9.36 -11.28 15.17
C TYR A 307 -9.97 -12.58 14.65
N ASP A 308 -10.99 -12.48 13.79
CA ASP A 308 -11.70 -13.64 13.26
C ASP A 308 -11.92 -13.49 11.74
N ARG A 309 -11.26 -14.37 10.94
CA ARG A 309 -11.40 -14.44 9.50
C ARG A 309 -12.51 -15.37 9.02
N ASN A 310 -13.14 -16.10 9.92
CA ASN A 310 -14.21 -17.08 9.62
C ASN A 310 -15.54 -16.35 9.38
N ARG A 311 -15.60 -15.59 8.31
CA ARG A 311 -16.74 -14.78 7.90
C ARG A 311 -16.87 -14.77 6.38
N GLU A 312 -18.05 -14.35 5.90
CA GLU A 312 -18.27 -14.15 4.47
C GLU A 312 -17.38 -13.02 3.93
N PHE A 313 -16.82 -13.24 2.74
CA PHE A 313 -16.10 -12.23 1.99
C PHE A 313 -17.09 -11.42 1.16
N ILE A 314 -17.09 -10.10 1.33
CA ILE A 314 -18.00 -9.17 0.67
C ILE A 314 -17.23 -8.39 -0.40
N LEU A 315 -17.71 -8.44 -1.64
CA LEU A 315 -17.21 -7.57 -2.71
C LEU A 315 -17.82 -6.18 -2.57
N THR A 316 -16.98 -5.16 -2.48
CA THR A 316 -17.40 -3.77 -2.29
C THR A 316 -16.90 -2.86 -3.40
N THR A 317 -17.34 -1.59 -3.39
CA THR A 317 -16.82 -0.55 -4.28
C THR A 317 -15.44 -0.02 -3.86
N SER A 318 -14.91 -0.46 -2.71
CA SER A 318 -13.57 -0.14 -2.22
C SER A 318 -12.66 -1.40 -2.15
N PRO A 319 -12.34 -2.03 -3.29
CA PRO A 319 -11.79 -3.39 -3.36
C PRO A 319 -10.40 -3.55 -2.71
N SER A 320 -9.61 -2.49 -2.57
CA SER A 320 -8.32 -2.58 -1.87
C SER A 320 -8.46 -2.83 -0.37
N MET A 321 -9.67 -2.68 0.18
CA MET A 321 -10.02 -2.93 1.58
C MET A 321 -10.77 -4.26 1.74
N ASP A 322 -11.09 -4.97 0.66
CA ASP A 322 -11.75 -6.28 0.70
C ASP A 322 -10.76 -7.35 1.13
N ILE A 323 -10.65 -7.54 2.44
CA ILE A 323 -9.71 -8.49 3.04
C ILE A 323 -10.35 -9.26 4.20
N LEU A 324 -9.96 -10.50 4.39
CA LEU A 324 -10.21 -11.28 5.59
C LEU A 324 -8.97 -11.44 6.47
N ILE A 325 -7.77 -11.32 5.89
CA ILE A 325 -6.49 -11.35 6.58
C ILE A 325 -5.74 -10.05 6.31
N SER A 326 -5.55 -9.26 7.36
CA SER A 326 -4.79 -8.01 7.33
C SER A 326 -3.32 -8.29 7.64
N SER A 327 -2.51 -8.47 6.60
CA SER A 327 -1.18 -9.11 6.69
C SER A 327 -0.17 -8.33 7.54
N ASN A 328 -0.16 -7.01 7.50
CA ASN A 328 0.79 -6.21 8.29
C ASN A 328 0.34 -5.98 9.74
N LEU A 329 -0.89 -6.38 10.10
CA LEU A 329 -1.35 -6.32 11.48
C LEU A 329 -0.44 -7.15 12.41
N GLU A 330 0.15 -8.23 11.91
CA GLU A 330 1.12 -9.03 12.65
C GLU A 330 2.25 -8.19 13.25
N ARG A 331 2.70 -7.14 12.57
CA ARG A 331 3.73 -6.24 13.10
C ARG A 331 3.26 -5.45 14.33
N LEU A 332 1.98 -5.04 14.33
CA LEU A 332 1.37 -4.40 15.50
C LEU A 332 1.17 -5.42 16.63
N ILE A 333 0.67 -6.62 16.33
CA ILE A 333 0.50 -7.70 17.32
C ILE A 333 1.83 -8.01 18.01
N TYR A 334 2.91 -8.17 17.25
CA TYR A 334 4.25 -8.36 17.80
C TYR A 334 4.64 -7.22 18.78
N ARG A 335 4.37 -5.96 18.41
CA ARG A 335 4.70 -4.79 19.26
C ARG A 335 3.91 -4.76 20.54
N ILE A 336 2.59 -4.94 20.48
CA ILE A 336 1.72 -4.94 21.67
C ILE A 336 1.90 -6.19 22.55
N ALA A 337 2.46 -7.26 22.00
CA ALA A 337 2.91 -8.43 22.78
C ALA A 337 4.22 -8.18 23.54
N GLY A 338 4.76 -6.95 23.53
CA GLY A 338 6.01 -6.60 24.18
C GLY A 338 7.25 -6.98 23.37
N ASN A 339 7.15 -7.07 22.06
CA ASN A 339 8.15 -7.58 21.11
C ASN A 339 8.53 -9.05 21.41
N ASP A 340 7.58 -9.84 21.90
CA ASP A 340 7.77 -11.26 22.21
C ASP A 340 7.41 -12.10 20.97
N PRO A 341 8.40 -12.72 20.28
CA PRO A 341 8.16 -13.49 19.07
C PRO A 341 7.39 -14.78 19.33
N GLU A 342 7.54 -15.41 20.50
CA GLU A 342 6.85 -16.65 20.83
C GLU A 342 5.34 -16.40 21.04
N LYS A 343 4.98 -15.32 21.75
CA LYS A 343 3.58 -14.91 21.87
C LYS A 343 2.95 -14.59 20.52
N ASN A 344 3.65 -13.82 19.68
CA ASN A 344 3.15 -13.48 18.35
C ASN A 344 3.00 -14.73 17.48
N LYS A 345 3.97 -15.65 17.52
CA LYS A 345 3.94 -16.91 16.77
C LYS A 345 2.71 -17.75 17.12
N VAL A 346 2.41 -17.90 18.42
CA VAL A 346 1.21 -18.64 18.88
C VAL A 346 -0.06 -18.05 18.28
N LEU A 347 -0.24 -16.72 18.33
CA LEU A 347 -1.43 -16.05 17.77
C LEU A 347 -1.53 -16.23 16.24
N MET A 348 -0.39 -16.21 15.53
CA MET A 348 -0.38 -16.43 14.07
C MET A 348 -0.64 -17.91 13.70
N GLU A 349 -0.24 -18.84 14.54
CA GLU A 349 -0.56 -20.28 14.40
C GLU A 349 -2.07 -20.52 14.64
N GLU A 350 -2.67 -19.90 15.65
CA GLU A 350 -4.12 -19.93 15.90
C GLU A 350 -4.88 -19.35 14.68
N LEU A 351 -4.46 -18.21 14.14
CA LEU A 351 -5.05 -17.64 12.93
C LEU A 351 -4.99 -18.59 11.75
N THR A 352 -3.89 -19.31 11.60
CA THR A 352 -3.70 -20.26 10.51
C THR A 352 -4.56 -21.50 10.67
N LYS A 353 -4.62 -22.06 11.88
CA LYS A 353 -5.29 -23.33 12.21
C LYS A 353 -6.80 -23.15 12.42
N ASP A 354 -7.17 -22.17 13.26
CA ASP A 354 -8.53 -22.00 13.75
C ASP A 354 -9.25 -20.84 13.05
N GLY A 355 -8.51 -20.03 12.30
CA GLY A 355 -9.02 -18.83 11.60
C GLY A 355 -9.26 -17.62 12.50
N ALA A 356 -8.92 -17.71 13.79
CA ALA A 356 -9.13 -16.67 14.77
C ALA A 356 -8.07 -16.69 15.87
N TYR A 357 -7.83 -15.55 16.51
CA TYR A 357 -7.07 -15.44 17.75
C TYR A 357 -7.65 -14.35 18.64
N HIS A 358 -7.30 -14.37 19.92
CA HIS A 358 -7.70 -13.37 20.91
C HIS A 358 -6.46 -12.82 21.63
N ILE A 359 -6.34 -11.49 21.67
CA ILE A 359 -5.23 -10.83 22.39
C ILE A 359 -5.57 -10.69 23.88
N THR A 360 -4.54 -10.64 24.75
CA THR A 360 -4.76 -10.45 26.19
C THR A 360 -5.22 -9.03 26.51
N ASP A 361 -5.77 -8.82 27.71
CA ASP A 361 -6.18 -7.50 28.18
C ASP A 361 -5.01 -6.51 28.24
N GLU A 362 -3.80 -6.98 28.59
CA GLU A 362 -2.59 -6.15 28.59
C GLU A 362 -2.22 -5.70 27.17
N MET A 363 -2.35 -6.60 26.19
CA MET A 363 -2.14 -6.25 24.77
C MET A 363 -3.20 -5.26 24.29
N LYS A 364 -4.46 -5.46 24.69
CA LYS A 364 -5.56 -4.57 24.33
C LYS A 364 -5.35 -3.15 24.86
N MET A 365 -4.82 -2.99 26.08
CA MET A 365 -4.45 -1.68 26.62
C MET A 365 -3.40 -0.94 25.75
N GLN A 366 -2.51 -1.65 25.07
CA GLN A 366 -1.52 -1.07 24.16
C GLN A 366 -2.14 -0.53 22.85
N LEU A 367 -3.42 -0.82 22.58
CA LEU A 367 -4.15 -0.31 21.43
C LEU A 367 -4.84 1.04 21.71
N ALA A 368 -4.59 1.69 22.84
CA ALA A 368 -5.22 2.95 23.23
C ALA A 368 -5.07 4.09 22.21
N ASP A 369 -4.03 4.07 21.40
CA ASP A 369 -3.81 5.04 20.32
C ASP A 369 -4.70 4.81 19.09
N PHE A 370 -5.30 3.63 18.97
CA PHE A 370 -6.14 3.26 17.84
C PHE A 370 -7.62 3.44 18.16
N TYR A 371 -8.37 3.77 17.12
CA TYR A 371 -9.81 3.71 17.07
C TYR A 371 -10.23 3.00 15.79
N GLY A 372 -11.13 2.05 15.85
CA GLY A 372 -11.67 1.34 14.69
C GLY A 372 -13.14 1.64 14.49
N ASN A 373 -13.56 1.85 13.25
CA ASN A 373 -14.96 1.88 12.85
C ASN A 373 -15.08 1.47 11.36
N TYR A 374 -16.30 1.38 10.84
CA TYR A 374 -16.55 0.97 9.47
C TYR A 374 -17.62 1.81 8.79
N ALA A 375 -17.64 1.77 7.45
CA ALA A 375 -18.70 2.34 6.63
C ALA A 375 -19.32 1.26 5.74
N THR A 376 -20.64 1.31 5.58
CA THR A 376 -21.37 0.49 4.61
C THR A 376 -21.23 1.07 3.20
N GLU A 377 -21.61 0.28 2.17
CA GLU A 377 -21.65 0.76 0.79
C GLU A 377 -22.58 1.98 0.62
N GLU A 378 -23.73 1.99 1.30
CA GLU A 378 -24.67 3.11 1.26
C GLU A 378 -24.05 4.38 1.89
N GLU A 379 -23.46 4.27 3.07
CA GLU A 379 -22.76 5.39 3.73
C GLU A 379 -21.58 5.90 2.90
N THR A 380 -20.87 5.00 2.21
CA THR A 380 -19.78 5.33 1.31
C THR A 380 -20.27 6.19 0.15
N ALA A 381 -21.34 5.77 -0.51
CA ALA A 381 -21.93 6.53 -1.62
C ALA A 381 -22.50 7.89 -1.16
N GLU A 382 -23.19 7.91 -0.02
CA GLU A 382 -23.75 9.15 0.56
C GLU A 382 -22.63 10.17 0.88
N THR A 383 -21.52 9.70 1.43
CA THR A 383 -20.38 10.58 1.78
C THR A 383 -19.73 11.19 0.54
N ILE A 384 -19.52 10.43 -0.56
CA ILE A 384 -19.04 10.98 -1.84
C ILE A 384 -19.98 12.10 -2.32
N ARG A 385 -21.28 11.81 -2.37
CA ARG A 385 -22.32 12.76 -2.80
C ARG A 385 -22.32 14.02 -1.96
N LYS A 386 -22.24 13.86 -0.63
CA LYS A 386 -22.27 14.98 0.31
C LYS A 386 -21.05 15.89 0.15
N ILE A 387 -19.84 15.34 0.17
CA ILE A 387 -18.61 16.13 0.07
C ILE A 387 -18.54 16.85 -1.29
N TYR A 388 -18.94 16.19 -2.37
CA TYR A 388 -19.03 16.84 -3.68
C TYR A 388 -20.01 18.00 -3.66
N LYS A 389 -21.22 17.80 -3.12
CA LYS A 389 -22.26 18.83 -3.07
C LYS A 389 -21.89 20.02 -2.19
N ASP A 390 -21.30 19.77 -1.03
CA ASP A 390 -21.04 20.79 -0.02
C ASP A 390 -19.72 21.54 -0.26
N CYS A 391 -18.71 20.86 -0.81
CA CYS A 391 -17.36 21.36 -0.96
C CYS A 391 -16.86 21.42 -2.41
N GLY A 392 -17.56 20.81 -3.38
CA GLY A 392 -17.08 20.65 -4.76
C GLY A 392 -15.87 19.69 -4.87
N TYR A 393 -15.50 19.02 -3.79
CA TYR A 393 -14.36 18.09 -3.75
C TYR A 393 -14.82 16.67 -4.02
N VAL A 394 -14.23 16.02 -5.02
CA VAL A 394 -14.55 14.64 -5.38
C VAL A 394 -13.51 13.69 -4.80
N ILE A 395 -13.97 12.72 -4.05
CA ILE A 395 -13.13 11.67 -3.45
C ILE A 395 -13.47 10.30 -4.04
N ASP A 396 -12.51 9.38 -3.98
CA ASP A 396 -12.75 7.98 -4.35
C ASP A 396 -13.49 7.20 -3.24
N THR A 397 -13.89 5.98 -3.55
CA THR A 397 -14.64 5.13 -2.64
C THR A 397 -13.89 4.76 -1.36
N HIS A 398 -12.57 4.52 -1.43
CA HIS A 398 -11.73 4.23 -0.26
C HIS A 398 -11.61 5.44 0.66
N THR A 399 -11.34 6.60 0.09
CA THR A 399 -11.28 7.88 0.84
C THR A 399 -12.63 8.17 1.48
N SER A 400 -13.72 7.82 0.80
CA SER A 400 -15.08 7.98 1.33
C SER A 400 -15.33 7.13 2.57
N VAL A 401 -14.88 5.87 2.58
CA VAL A 401 -14.92 5.03 3.78
C VAL A 401 -14.21 5.71 4.96
N ALA A 402 -13.02 6.27 4.71
CA ALA A 402 -12.26 6.97 5.74
C ALA A 402 -12.96 8.24 6.22
N ALA A 403 -13.53 9.05 5.32
CA ALA A 403 -14.28 10.25 5.65
C ALA A 403 -15.55 9.94 6.46
N THR A 404 -16.26 8.86 6.11
CA THR A 404 -17.43 8.38 6.88
C THR A 404 -17.03 7.99 8.30
N VAL A 405 -15.95 7.24 8.45
CA VAL A 405 -15.46 6.81 9.77
C VAL A 405 -14.97 8.00 10.59
N TYR A 406 -14.32 9.00 9.95
CA TYR A 406 -13.95 10.25 10.61
C TYR A 406 -15.17 10.98 11.19
N LYS A 407 -16.25 11.09 10.42
CA LYS A 407 -17.50 11.71 10.87
C LYS A 407 -18.08 10.95 12.07
N LYS A 408 -18.18 9.62 11.99
CA LYS A 408 -18.64 8.77 13.11
C LYS A 408 -17.78 8.98 14.36
N TYR A 409 -16.46 9.03 14.22
CA TYR A 409 -15.53 9.28 15.31
C TYR A 409 -15.79 10.64 15.99
N THR A 410 -15.92 11.71 15.21
CA THR A 410 -16.15 13.04 15.76
C THR A 410 -17.52 13.17 16.43
N GLU A 411 -18.56 12.54 15.89
CA GLU A 411 -19.90 12.49 16.48
C GLU A 411 -19.91 11.69 17.79
N GLU A 412 -19.19 10.59 17.87
CA GLU A 412 -19.13 9.72 19.06
C GLU A 412 -18.29 10.34 20.18
N THR A 413 -17.16 10.97 19.82
CA THR A 413 -16.18 11.40 20.84
C THR A 413 -16.22 12.89 21.15
N GLY A 414 -16.77 13.71 20.27
CA GLY A 414 -16.69 15.17 20.34
C GLY A 414 -15.26 15.72 20.09
N ASP A 415 -14.34 14.89 19.60
CA ASP A 415 -12.95 15.29 19.37
C ASP A 415 -12.83 16.26 18.18
N THR A 416 -12.30 17.45 18.46
CA THR A 416 -12.09 18.54 17.47
C THR A 416 -10.63 18.66 17.00
N THR A 417 -9.78 17.70 17.35
CA THR A 417 -8.38 17.66 16.93
C THR A 417 -8.28 17.67 15.40
N LYS A 418 -7.41 18.51 14.87
CA LYS A 418 -7.18 18.56 13.41
C LYS A 418 -6.82 17.18 12.87
N THR A 419 -7.44 16.82 11.78
CA THR A 419 -7.40 15.45 11.27
C THR A 419 -6.90 15.41 9.84
N VAL A 420 -5.95 14.51 9.58
CA VAL A 420 -5.48 14.14 8.25
C VAL A 420 -6.15 12.84 7.83
N ILE A 421 -6.80 12.85 6.68
CA ILE A 421 -7.40 11.66 6.04
C ILE A 421 -6.50 11.22 4.91
N ALA A 422 -6.01 9.99 4.92
CA ALA A 422 -5.25 9.43 3.81
C ALA A 422 -6.19 9.21 2.61
N SER A 423 -6.01 10.02 1.56
CA SER A 423 -6.73 9.89 0.30
C SER A 423 -5.93 8.98 -0.63
N THR A 424 -6.34 7.70 -0.68
CA THR A 424 -5.49 6.61 -1.16
C THR A 424 -5.62 6.29 -2.64
N ALA A 425 -6.64 6.82 -3.31
CA ALA A 425 -6.79 6.67 -4.75
C ALA A 425 -7.46 7.90 -5.37
N SER A 426 -7.13 8.16 -6.63
CA SER A 426 -7.82 9.17 -7.43
C SER A 426 -9.25 8.71 -7.73
N PRO A 427 -10.23 9.62 -7.75
CA PRO A 427 -11.59 9.32 -8.20
C PRO A 427 -11.64 8.71 -9.60
N TYR A 428 -10.69 9.05 -10.46
CA TYR A 428 -10.57 8.50 -11.81
C TYR A 428 -10.25 6.99 -11.85
N LYS A 429 -9.75 6.42 -10.75
CA LYS A 429 -9.50 4.99 -10.68
C LYS A 429 -10.78 4.16 -10.51
N PHE A 430 -11.77 4.76 -9.87
CA PHE A 430 -13.06 4.14 -9.56
C PHE A 430 -14.21 4.99 -10.11
N THR A 431 -14.02 5.57 -11.31
CA THR A 431 -14.90 6.56 -11.91
C THR A 431 -16.35 6.13 -11.91
N ARG A 432 -16.67 4.90 -12.29
CA ARG A 432 -18.05 4.38 -12.33
C ARG A 432 -18.73 4.47 -10.96
N SER A 433 -18.09 3.94 -9.94
CA SER A 433 -18.64 3.95 -8.57
C SER A 433 -18.76 5.37 -8.02
N VAL A 434 -17.81 6.24 -8.32
CA VAL A 434 -17.84 7.66 -7.91
C VAL A 434 -18.98 8.41 -8.61
N MET A 435 -19.14 8.25 -9.92
CA MET A 435 -20.18 8.93 -10.69
C MET A 435 -21.59 8.45 -10.30
N GLU A 436 -21.75 7.14 -10.07
CA GLU A 436 -23.01 6.56 -9.59
C GLU A 436 -23.35 7.07 -8.18
N ALA A 437 -22.35 7.22 -7.30
CA ALA A 437 -22.54 7.81 -5.98
C ALA A 437 -22.97 9.28 -6.04
N ILE A 438 -22.44 10.07 -6.99
CA ILE A 438 -22.78 11.48 -7.15
C ILE A 438 -24.23 11.66 -7.63
N ASP A 439 -24.65 10.88 -8.64
CA ASP A 439 -25.99 10.99 -9.24
C ASP A 439 -26.46 9.63 -9.76
N GLU A 440 -27.15 8.91 -8.88
CA GLU A 440 -27.58 7.52 -9.07
C GLU A 440 -28.42 7.34 -10.35
N GLY A 441 -28.04 6.37 -11.14
CA GLY A 441 -28.73 5.96 -12.38
C GLY A 441 -28.51 6.89 -13.57
N LYS A 442 -28.04 8.14 -13.36
CA LYS A 442 -27.87 9.11 -14.46
C LYS A 442 -26.81 8.67 -15.47
N TYR A 443 -25.79 8.02 -15.00
CA TYR A 443 -24.61 7.67 -15.79
C TYR A 443 -24.53 6.17 -16.17
N ALA A 444 -25.54 5.38 -15.81
CA ALA A 444 -25.53 3.93 -15.93
C ALA A 444 -25.29 3.41 -17.39
N ALA A 445 -25.76 4.16 -18.40
CA ALA A 445 -25.61 3.78 -19.80
C ALA A 445 -24.28 4.23 -20.45
N MET A 446 -23.47 5.04 -19.76
CA MET A 446 -22.22 5.58 -20.30
C MET A 446 -21.09 4.54 -20.23
N GLY A 447 -20.21 4.58 -21.24
CA GLY A 447 -18.96 3.82 -21.25
C GLY A 447 -17.94 4.40 -20.25
N ASP A 448 -16.93 3.60 -19.87
CA ASP A 448 -15.99 4.02 -18.83
C ASP A 448 -15.19 5.27 -19.21
N PHE A 449 -14.77 5.42 -20.47
CA PHE A 449 -14.07 6.63 -20.92
C PHE A 449 -14.98 7.86 -21.04
N GLU A 450 -16.27 7.67 -21.35
CA GLU A 450 -17.26 8.75 -21.32
C GLU A 450 -17.49 9.24 -19.88
N LEU A 451 -17.52 8.31 -18.92
CA LEU A 451 -17.60 8.62 -17.49
C LEU A 451 -16.38 9.40 -16.99
N ILE A 452 -15.19 9.10 -17.48
CA ILE A 452 -13.95 9.82 -17.18
C ILE A 452 -14.07 11.28 -17.65
N ASP A 453 -14.56 11.51 -18.87
CA ASP A 453 -14.76 12.85 -19.42
C ASP A 453 -15.81 13.64 -18.61
N GLN A 454 -16.91 12.97 -18.22
CA GLN A 454 -17.94 13.56 -17.36
C GLN A 454 -17.41 13.88 -15.95
N LEU A 455 -16.59 13.01 -15.36
CA LEU A 455 -15.96 13.27 -14.06
C LEU A 455 -15.05 14.51 -14.14
N SER A 456 -14.28 14.66 -15.21
CA SER A 456 -13.46 15.86 -15.44
C SER A 456 -14.31 17.14 -15.52
N GLU A 457 -15.44 17.08 -16.23
CA GLU A 457 -16.35 18.21 -16.37
C GLU A 457 -16.94 18.65 -15.03
N ILE A 458 -17.44 17.71 -14.23
CA ILE A 458 -18.12 18.05 -12.97
C ILE A 458 -17.15 18.39 -11.84
N SER A 459 -15.95 17.76 -11.79
CA SER A 459 -14.96 18.00 -10.75
C SER A 459 -14.06 19.20 -11.03
N GLY A 460 -13.92 19.60 -12.29
CA GLY A 460 -12.95 20.60 -12.74
C GLY A 460 -11.50 20.11 -12.65
N VAL A 461 -11.28 18.83 -12.36
CA VAL A 461 -9.95 18.21 -12.27
C VAL A 461 -9.60 17.57 -13.62
N ALA A 462 -8.42 17.88 -14.14
CA ALA A 462 -7.96 17.30 -15.39
C ALA A 462 -7.84 15.77 -15.29
N VAL A 463 -8.13 15.09 -16.40
CA VAL A 463 -7.91 13.63 -16.47
C VAL A 463 -6.43 13.34 -16.29
N PRO A 464 -6.04 12.45 -15.34
CA PRO A 464 -4.64 12.11 -15.13
C PRO A 464 -3.99 11.51 -16.39
N ASN A 465 -2.71 11.83 -16.63
CA ASN A 465 -1.96 11.27 -17.75
C ASN A 465 -2.00 9.73 -17.77
N ALA A 466 -1.97 9.09 -16.60
CA ALA A 466 -2.09 7.64 -16.46
C ALA A 466 -3.37 7.05 -17.06
N ILE A 467 -4.43 7.85 -17.22
CA ILE A 467 -5.70 7.45 -17.83
C ILE A 467 -5.71 7.87 -19.31
N GLU A 468 -5.25 9.08 -19.64
CA GLU A 468 -5.20 9.54 -21.04
C GLU A 468 -4.29 8.66 -21.90
N GLU A 469 -3.14 8.27 -21.36
CA GLU A 469 -2.19 7.40 -22.08
C GLU A 469 -2.77 6.05 -22.47
N ILE A 470 -3.64 5.46 -21.65
CA ILE A 470 -4.24 4.14 -21.96
C ILE A 470 -5.42 4.22 -22.92
N ARG A 471 -6.03 5.40 -23.10
CA ARG A 471 -7.23 5.57 -23.94
C ARG A 471 -7.04 4.99 -25.34
N ASN A 472 -5.90 5.28 -25.96
CA ASN A 472 -5.54 4.84 -27.31
C ASN A 472 -4.26 3.98 -27.33
N ALA A 473 -3.80 3.47 -26.19
CA ALA A 473 -2.58 2.67 -26.12
C ALA A 473 -2.73 1.33 -26.82
N GLU A 474 -1.66 0.90 -27.48
CA GLU A 474 -1.56 -0.42 -28.10
C GLU A 474 -1.43 -1.52 -27.04
N VAL A 475 -2.14 -2.63 -27.25
CA VAL A 475 -2.01 -3.82 -26.40
C VAL A 475 -0.66 -4.48 -26.64
N ARG A 476 0.17 -4.53 -25.61
CA ARG A 476 1.55 -5.10 -25.64
C ARG A 476 1.59 -6.53 -25.07
N HIS A 477 0.68 -6.86 -24.19
CA HIS A 477 0.63 -8.15 -23.48
C HIS A 477 -0.69 -8.85 -23.79
N ASN A 478 -0.62 -9.97 -24.49
CA ASN A 478 -1.78 -10.75 -24.92
C ASN A 478 -1.70 -12.24 -24.55
N THR A 479 -0.75 -12.60 -23.69
CA THR A 479 -0.59 -14.00 -23.26
C THR A 479 -1.73 -14.40 -22.34
N VAL A 480 -2.37 -15.55 -22.66
CA VAL A 480 -3.39 -16.18 -21.83
C VAL A 480 -2.93 -17.61 -21.55
N ALA A 481 -3.05 -18.04 -20.30
CA ALA A 481 -2.64 -19.38 -19.85
C ALA A 481 -3.65 -20.00 -18.88
N ASP A 482 -3.59 -21.30 -18.73
CA ASP A 482 -4.27 -22.00 -17.64
C ASP A 482 -3.38 -21.97 -16.38
N VAL A 483 -3.99 -22.12 -15.20
CA VAL A 483 -3.25 -22.08 -13.92
C VAL A 483 -2.10 -23.10 -13.87
N ALA A 484 -2.33 -24.29 -14.44
CA ALA A 484 -1.32 -25.35 -14.53
C ALA A 484 -0.11 -25.00 -15.41
N GLU A 485 -0.28 -24.06 -16.36
CA GLU A 485 0.76 -23.63 -17.31
C GLU A 485 1.64 -22.50 -16.74
N MET A 486 1.26 -21.89 -15.63
CA MET A 486 1.98 -20.75 -15.06
C MET A 486 3.51 -20.97 -14.91
N PRO A 487 3.99 -22.11 -14.37
CA PRO A 487 5.44 -22.36 -14.27
C PRO A 487 6.15 -22.37 -15.63
N VAL A 488 5.52 -23.00 -16.63
CA VAL A 488 6.06 -23.09 -18.00
C VAL A 488 6.12 -21.69 -18.65
N VAL A 489 5.08 -20.88 -18.43
CA VAL A 489 5.05 -19.50 -18.94
C VAL A 489 6.15 -18.65 -18.31
N VAL A 490 6.40 -18.77 -16.99
CA VAL A 490 7.51 -18.08 -16.32
C VAL A 490 8.86 -18.48 -16.92
N LYS A 491 9.11 -19.79 -17.07
CA LYS A 491 10.36 -20.27 -17.72
C LYS A 491 10.53 -19.70 -19.14
N LYS A 492 9.48 -19.75 -19.95
CA LYS A 492 9.48 -19.20 -21.30
C LYS A 492 9.79 -17.70 -21.34
N ILE A 493 9.19 -16.91 -20.47
CA ILE A 493 9.45 -15.46 -20.36
C ILE A 493 10.91 -15.20 -20.00
N LEU A 494 11.48 -16.01 -19.11
CA LEU A 494 12.86 -15.90 -18.66
C LEU A 494 13.89 -16.54 -19.63
N GLY A 495 13.44 -17.20 -20.70
CA GLY A 495 14.30 -17.88 -21.65
C GLY A 495 14.95 -19.16 -21.11
N ILE A 496 14.33 -19.79 -20.10
CA ILE A 496 14.78 -21.06 -19.50
C ILE A 496 14.06 -22.21 -20.23
N GLN A 497 14.82 -23.22 -20.63
CA GLN A 497 14.30 -24.41 -21.35
C GLN A 497 13.68 -25.44 -20.41
#